data_469c629ac08e2274a514ad763cf6199a
#
_entry.id   469c629ac08e2274a514ad763cf6199a
#
_cell.length_a   1.000
_cell.length_b   1.000
_cell.length_c   1.000
_cell.angle_alpha   90.00
_cell.angle_beta   90.00
_cell.angle_gamma   90.00
#
_symmetry.space_group_name_H-M   'P 1'
#
loop_
_entity.id
_entity.type
_entity.pdbx_description
1 polymer ?
#
loop_
_entity_poly.entity_id
_entity_poly.type
_entity_poly.pdbx_seq_one_letter_code
_entity_poly.pdbx_strand_id
1 'polypeptide(L)'
;MQPATMASKLVQGLYFAGEILDVDAYTGGFNLQIAWATGHCAGVSAAEEQGANRMDNKRYAVAIDGPSGAGKSTLAKAAAAELGILYVDTGAIYRTIGLYACRREADPHDLAAIIALLPDIQVSMAYGEDGLQRMLLNGEDVTDVIRRPEISRWASVVSAIPEVRAFLLEMQRELARSHSVVMDGRDIGTVVLPQAEVKIFLTASPEIRAQRRMKELEQRGTPQPYNQVLSDILQRDWADSHRETAPLRQAEDALLLDTSHLDFDQSREALLHMIKERIGW
;
A
#
# COMPACT_ATOMS: atom_id res chain seq x y z
N MET A 1 20.85 -18.05 -29.70
CA MET A 1 19.70 -17.17 -29.55
C MET A 1 18.52 -17.97 -29.03
N GLN A 2 17.66 -17.35 -28.23
CA GLN A 2 16.38 -17.90 -27.77
C GLN A 2 15.27 -17.45 -28.74
N PRO A 3 14.57 -18.38 -29.43
CA PRO A 3 13.63 -17.97 -30.50
C PRO A 3 12.41 -17.17 -30.01
N ALA A 4 11.99 -17.37 -28.77
CA ALA A 4 10.83 -16.66 -28.20
C ALA A 4 11.10 -15.21 -27.82
N THR A 5 12.35 -14.86 -27.48
CA THR A 5 12.76 -13.54 -26.98
C THR A 5 13.78 -12.86 -27.86
N MET A 6 14.35 -13.56 -28.84
CA MET A 6 15.48 -13.11 -29.67
C MET A 6 16.77 -12.82 -28.88
N ALA A 7 16.83 -13.17 -27.60
CA ALA A 7 17.98 -12.91 -26.73
C ALA A 7 19.16 -13.84 -27.04
N SER A 8 20.38 -13.35 -26.85
CA SER A 8 21.60 -14.15 -26.87
C SER A 8 21.60 -15.18 -25.73
N LYS A 9 22.10 -16.40 -26.03
CA LYS A 9 22.36 -17.40 -24.99
C LYS A 9 23.73 -17.24 -24.32
N LEU A 10 24.58 -16.39 -24.86
CA LEU A 10 25.97 -16.25 -24.44
C LEU A 10 26.25 -14.90 -23.78
N VAL A 11 25.51 -13.85 -24.15
CA VAL A 11 25.73 -12.48 -23.68
C VAL A 11 24.41 -11.93 -23.23
N GLN A 12 24.31 -11.57 -21.96
CA GLN A 12 23.12 -10.97 -21.36
C GLN A 12 22.89 -9.56 -21.94
N GLY A 13 21.64 -9.21 -22.22
CA GLY A 13 21.28 -7.89 -22.77
C GLY A 13 21.56 -7.74 -24.27
N LEU A 14 22.01 -8.77 -24.97
CA LEU A 14 22.23 -8.77 -26.40
C LEU A 14 21.09 -9.48 -27.11
N TYR A 15 20.47 -8.82 -28.06
CA TYR A 15 19.36 -9.32 -28.87
C TYR A 15 19.70 -9.31 -30.34
N PHE A 16 19.09 -10.22 -31.10
CA PHE A 16 19.30 -10.37 -32.52
C PHE A 16 17.99 -10.20 -33.29
N ALA A 17 17.99 -9.50 -34.40
CA ALA A 17 16.81 -9.31 -35.24
C ALA A 17 17.21 -9.16 -36.72
N GLY A 18 16.25 -9.44 -37.60
CA GLY A 18 16.46 -9.26 -39.06
C GLY A 18 17.36 -10.29 -39.69
N GLU A 19 18.06 -9.90 -40.74
CA GLU A 19 18.86 -10.79 -41.59
C GLU A 19 20.07 -11.44 -40.91
N ILE A 20 20.48 -10.94 -39.74
CA ILE A 20 21.55 -11.56 -38.94
C ILE A 20 21.15 -12.95 -38.39
N LEU A 21 19.87 -13.32 -38.48
CA LEU A 21 19.33 -14.57 -37.91
C LEU A 21 19.53 -15.79 -38.81
N ASP A 22 20.16 -15.68 -39.96
CA ASP A 22 20.34 -16.79 -40.90
C ASP A 22 19.04 -17.56 -41.19
N VAL A 23 17.98 -16.81 -41.51
CA VAL A 23 16.66 -17.31 -41.87
C VAL A 23 16.33 -16.90 -43.30
N ASP A 24 16.29 -17.88 -44.18
CA ASP A 24 15.89 -17.69 -45.57
C ASP A 24 14.42 -18.08 -45.80
N ALA A 25 13.68 -17.22 -46.46
CA ALA A 25 12.35 -17.50 -46.97
C ALA A 25 12.30 -17.47 -48.49
N TYR A 26 11.35 -18.21 -49.05
CA TYR A 26 11.23 -18.45 -50.52
C TYR A 26 10.95 -17.18 -51.35
N THR A 27 10.58 -16.07 -50.74
CA THR A 27 10.39 -14.78 -51.45
C THR A 27 10.81 -13.57 -50.60
N GLY A 28 11.23 -12.47 -51.23
CA GLY A 28 11.69 -11.26 -50.56
C GLY A 28 10.69 -10.62 -49.60
N GLY A 29 9.38 -10.77 -49.84
CA GLY A 29 8.33 -10.26 -48.94
C GLY A 29 8.28 -10.99 -47.60
N PHE A 30 8.57 -12.28 -47.56
CA PHE A 30 8.62 -13.06 -46.33
C PHE A 30 9.86 -12.71 -45.49
N ASN A 31 11.00 -12.43 -46.11
CA ASN A 31 12.19 -12.00 -45.40
C ASN A 31 11.96 -10.68 -44.67
N LEU A 32 11.24 -9.74 -45.30
CA LEU A 32 10.86 -8.48 -44.67
C LEU A 32 9.94 -8.67 -43.49
N GLN A 33 8.94 -9.59 -43.59
CA GLN A 33 8.07 -9.92 -42.48
C GLN A 33 8.83 -10.57 -41.29
N ILE A 34 9.79 -11.44 -41.58
CA ILE A 34 10.65 -12.06 -40.56
C ILE A 34 11.49 -10.98 -39.88
N ALA A 35 12.09 -10.04 -40.63
CA ALA A 35 12.84 -8.96 -40.04
C ALA A 35 12.00 -8.05 -39.13
N TRP A 36 10.77 -7.74 -39.54
CA TRP A 36 9.85 -6.96 -38.74
C TRP A 36 9.38 -7.71 -37.47
N ALA A 37 9.00 -8.98 -37.59
CA ALA A 37 8.53 -9.79 -36.47
C ALA A 37 9.64 -10.02 -35.43
N THR A 38 10.85 -10.33 -35.87
CA THR A 38 12.01 -10.53 -34.99
C THR A 38 12.47 -9.21 -34.36
N GLY A 39 12.41 -8.10 -35.11
CA GLY A 39 12.69 -6.76 -34.58
C GLY A 39 11.73 -6.33 -33.48
N HIS A 40 10.42 -6.56 -33.70
CA HIS A 40 9.40 -6.32 -32.69
C HIS A 40 9.61 -7.18 -31.43
N CYS A 41 9.82 -8.48 -31.61
CA CYS A 41 10.05 -9.41 -30.50
C CYS A 41 11.32 -9.06 -29.70
N ALA A 42 12.41 -8.76 -30.38
CA ALA A 42 13.65 -8.32 -29.74
C ALA A 42 13.47 -7.02 -28.97
N GLY A 43 12.76 -6.04 -29.56
CA GLY A 43 12.48 -4.76 -28.93
C GLY A 43 11.63 -4.87 -27.67
N VAL A 44 10.55 -5.65 -27.72
CA VAL A 44 9.69 -5.91 -26.56
C VAL A 44 10.48 -6.63 -25.46
N SER A 45 11.19 -7.70 -25.80
CA SER A 45 11.98 -8.47 -24.83
C SER A 45 13.11 -7.65 -24.20
N ALA A 46 13.78 -6.80 -24.98
CA ALA A 46 14.81 -5.88 -24.47
C ALA A 46 14.21 -4.82 -23.53
N ALA A 47 13.03 -4.30 -23.84
CA ALA A 47 12.33 -3.34 -22.99
C ALA A 47 11.87 -3.99 -21.68
N GLU A 48 11.34 -5.22 -21.75
CA GLU A 48 10.95 -5.99 -20.58
C GLU A 48 12.15 -6.35 -19.68
N GLU A 49 13.28 -6.76 -20.27
CA GLU A 49 14.50 -7.06 -19.50
C GLU A 49 15.12 -5.79 -18.90
N GLN A 50 15.10 -4.66 -19.61
CA GLN A 50 15.54 -3.37 -19.06
C GLN A 50 14.59 -2.88 -17.95
N GLY A 51 13.29 -3.08 -18.11
CA GLY A 51 12.30 -2.83 -17.07
C GLY A 51 12.55 -3.73 -15.85
N ALA A 52 12.72 -5.03 -16.05
CA ALA A 52 13.06 -6.00 -15.00
C ALA A 52 14.41 -5.69 -14.34
N ASN A 53 15.47 -5.42 -15.10
CA ASN A 53 16.79 -5.07 -14.55
C ASN A 53 16.82 -3.73 -13.80
N ARG A 54 15.99 -2.75 -14.15
CA ARG A 54 15.78 -1.54 -13.34
C ARG A 54 15.02 -1.84 -12.06
N MET A 55 14.13 -2.85 -12.07
CA MET A 55 13.35 -3.28 -10.90
C MET A 55 14.12 -4.24 -9.97
N ASP A 56 15.11 -4.98 -10.46
CA ASP A 56 15.61 -6.18 -9.76
C ASP A 56 16.69 -5.92 -8.70
N ASN A 57 17.09 -4.67 -8.39
CA ASN A 57 18.19 -4.49 -7.43
C ASN A 57 18.01 -3.43 -6.34
N LYS A 58 16.89 -2.69 -6.28
CA LYS A 58 16.67 -1.78 -5.15
C LYS A 58 15.22 -1.82 -4.69
N ARG A 59 14.98 -2.60 -3.64
CA ARG A 59 13.70 -2.51 -2.93
C ARG A 59 13.52 -1.11 -2.38
N TYR A 60 12.31 -0.61 -2.42
CA TYR A 60 11.97 0.69 -1.88
C TYR A 60 10.64 0.63 -1.12
N ALA A 61 10.52 1.50 -0.15
CA ALA A 61 9.32 1.64 0.65
C ALA A 61 8.71 3.02 0.45
N VAL A 62 7.40 3.04 0.26
CA VAL A 62 6.59 4.25 0.22
C VAL A 62 5.73 4.30 1.48
N ALA A 63 6.00 5.27 2.35
CA ALA A 63 5.25 5.54 3.55
C ALA A 63 4.19 6.61 3.29
N ILE A 64 2.91 6.29 3.52
CA ILE A 64 1.80 7.26 3.35
C ILE A 64 1.11 7.46 4.70
N ASP A 65 1.38 8.60 5.33
CA ASP A 65 0.75 8.98 6.59
C ASP A 65 -0.32 10.06 6.38
N GLY A 66 -1.19 10.24 7.35
CA GLY A 66 -2.20 11.29 7.31
C GLY A 66 -3.47 10.94 8.08
N PRO A 67 -4.40 11.91 8.24
CA PRO A 67 -5.59 11.77 9.06
C PRO A 67 -6.61 10.76 8.51
N SER A 68 -7.58 10.40 9.34
CA SER A 68 -8.66 9.48 8.95
C SER A 68 -9.53 10.09 7.84
N GLY A 69 -9.97 9.28 6.88
CA GLY A 69 -10.85 9.73 5.78
C GLY A 69 -10.14 10.56 4.70
N ALA A 70 -8.83 10.75 4.74
CA ALA A 70 -8.09 11.49 3.71
C ALA A 70 -7.96 10.73 2.36
N GLY A 71 -8.37 9.46 2.29
CA GLY A 71 -8.29 8.66 1.06
C GLY A 71 -7.00 7.84 0.92
N LYS A 72 -6.16 7.79 1.97
CA LYS A 72 -4.86 7.10 1.95
C LYS A 72 -4.92 5.69 1.41
N SER A 73 -5.75 4.83 2.01
CA SER A 73 -5.82 3.40 1.66
C SER A 73 -6.28 3.18 0.21
N THR A 74 -7.20 4.02 -0.28
CA THR A 74 -7.68 3.94 -1.66
C THR A 74 -6.57 4.33 -2.65
N LEU A 75 -5.88 5.42 -2.38
CA LEU A 75 -4.79 5.92 -3.23
C LEU A 75 -3.53 5.05 -3.12
N ALA A 76 -3.17 4.60 -1.92
CA ALA A 76 -2.04 3.70 -1.68
C ALA A 76 -2.21 2.37 -2.42
N LYS A 77 -3.43 1.80 -2.38
CA LYS A 77 -3.76 0.57 -3.10
C LYS A 77 -3.67 0.76 -4.63
N ALA A 78 -4.21 1.86 -5.15
CA ALA A 78 -4.13 2.16 -6.57
C ALA A 78 -2.66 2.38 -7.02
N ALA A 79 -1.87 3.10 -6.24
CA ALA A 79 -0.46 3.31 -6.51
C ALA A 79 0.34 2.01 -6.46
N ALA A 80 0.12 1.16 -5.47
CA ALA A 80 0.78 -0.14 -5.37
C ALA A 80 0.48 -1.05 -6.57
N ALA A 81 -0.77 -1.07 -7.02
CA ALA A 81 -1.19 -1.83 -8.21
C ALA A 81 -0.50 -1.33 -9.48
N GLU A 82 -0.41 0.00 -9.68
CA GLU A 82 0.25 0.59 -10.86
C GLU A 82 1.77 0.39 -10.84
N LEU A 83 2.37 0.44 -9.65
CA LEU A 83 3.82 0.23 -9.48
C LEU A 83 4.21 -1.25 -9.44
N GLY A 84 3.24 -2.18 -9.38
CA GLY A 84 3.50 -3.61 -9.29
C GLY A 84 4.16 -4.03 -7.96
N ILE A 85 3.89 -3.31 -6.86
CA ILE A 85 4.48 -3.57 -5.54
C ILE A 85 3.42 -3.86 -4.48
N LEU A 86 3.86 -4.33 -3.32
CA LEU A 86 2.97 -4.79 -2.27
C LEU A 86 2.26 -3.61 -1.58
N TYR A 87 0.95 -3.71 -1.39
CA TYR A 87 0.18 -2.78 -0.56
C TYR A 87 0.00 -3.32 0.85
N VAL A 88 0.22 -2.51 1.88
CA VAL A 88 0.07 -2.86 3.29
C VAL A 88 -0.83 -1.86 4.01
N ASP A 89 -2.04 -2.29 4.37
CA ASP A 89 -3.00 -1.55 5.24
C ASP A 89 -2.64 -1.81 6.71
N THR A 90 -1.87 -0.92 7.33
CA THR A 90 -1.54 -1.09 8.76
C THR A 90 -2.74 -0.90 9.67
N GLY A 91 -3.71 -0.10 9.26
CA GLY A 91 -4.98 0.01 9.99
C GLY A 91 -5.73 -1.33 10.07
N ALA A 92 -5.62 -2.19 9.06
CA ALA A 92 -6.18 -3.55 9.11
C ALA A 92 -5.48 -4.40 10.16
N ILE A 93 -4.16 -4.25 10.32
CA ILE A 93 -3.36 -4.98 11.32
C ILE A 93 -3.85 -4.62 12.74
N TYR A 94 -3.98 -3.32 13.06
CA TYR A 94 -4.51 -2.89 14.36
C TYR A 94 -5.97 -3.29 14.56
N ARG A 95 -6.79 -3.27 13.52
CA ARG A 95 -8.17 -3.77 13.59
C ARG A 95 -8.23 -5.26 13.91
N THR A 96 -7.27 -6.05 13.49
CA THR A 96 -7.19 -7.48 13.83
C THR A 96 -6.97 -7.70 15.32
N ILE A 97 -6.05 -6.94 15.94
CA ILE A 97 -5.88 -6.94 17.40
C ILE A 97 -7.17 -6.47 18.10
N GLY A 98 -7.75 -5.37 17.62
CA GLY A 98 -9.01 -4.84 18.16
C GLY A 98 -10.17 -5.83 18.08
N LEU A 99 -10.26 -6.62 17.01
CA LEU A 99 -11.25 -7.69 16.88
C LEU A 99 -11.05 -8.77 17.94
N TYR A 100 -9.80 -9.18 18.21
CA TYR A 100 -9.53 -10.18 19.23
C TYR A 100 -9.94 -9.68 20.62
N ALA A 101 -9.53 -8.46 21.00
CA ALA A 101 -9.91 -7.85 22.26
C ALA A 101 -11.45 -7.73 22.39
N CYS A 102 -12.14 -7.31 21.32
CA CYS A 102 -13.60 -7.25 21.28
C CYS A 102 -14.25 -8.63 21.47
N ARG A 103 -13.75 -9.68 20.82
CA ARG A 103 -14.25 -11.06 20.97
C ARG A 103 -14.01 -11.64 22.36
N ARG A 104 -13.00 -11.12 23.09
CA ARG A 104 -12.71 -11.48 24.48
C ARG A 104 -13.47 -10.63 25.49
N GLU A 105 -14.36 -9.75 25.02
CA GLU A 105 -15.16 -8.83 25.86
C GLU A 105 -14.27 -7.99 26.80
N ALA A 106 -13.06 -7.64 26.35
CA ALA A 106 -12.14 -6.82 27.13
C ALA A 106 -12.74 -5.41 27.35
N ASP A 107 -12.43 -4.80 28.49
CA ASP A 107 -12.78 -3.40 28.72
C ASP A 107 -11.79 -2.51 27.92
N PRO A 108 -12.28 -1.61 27.02
CA PRO A 108 -11.42 -0.68 26.31
C PRO A 108 -10.57 0.25 27.20
N HIS A 109 -10.96 0.40 28.47
CA HIS A 109 -10.26 1.22 29.45
C HIS A 109 -9.25 0.42 30.30
N ASP A 110 -9.30 -0.91 30.25
CA ASP A 110 -8.34 -1.79 30.94
C ASP A 110 -7.21 -2.19 29.97
N LEU A 111 -6.22 -1.31 29.85
CA LEU A 111 -5.07 -1.53 28.97
C LEU A 111 -4.26 -2.76 29.39
N ALA A 112 -4.17 -3.04 30.70
CA ALA A 112 -3.43 -4.20 31.21
C ALA A 112 -4.10 -5.52 30.79
N ALA A 113 -5.44 -5.59 30.83
CA ALA A 113 -6.17 -6.74 30.31
C ALA A 113 -5.96 -6.94 28.80
N ILE A 114 -5.94 -5.85 28.01
CA ILE A 114 -5.67 -5.92 26.57
C ILE A 114 -4.24 -6.43 26.29
N ILE A 115 -3.24 -5.93 27.01
CA ILE A 115 -1.83 -6.36 26.88
C ILE A 115 -1.69 -7.85 27.21
N ALA A 116 -2.38 -8.33 28.24
CA ALA A 116 -2.35 -9.73 28.64
C ALA A 116 -2.88 -10.70 27.57
N LEU A 117 -3.66 -10.21 26.59
CA LEU A 117 -4.14 -11.02 25.47
C LEU A 117 -3.09 -11.23 24.36
N LEU A 118 -2.05 -10.39 24.27
CA LEU A 118 -1.08 -10.42 23.14
C LEU A 118 -0.41 -11.78 22.93
N PRO A 119 -0.01 -12.55 23.98
CA PRO A 119 0.60 -13.86 23.79
C PRO A 119 -0.28 -14.88 23.06
N ASP A 120 -1.61 -14.72 23.12
CA ASP A 120 -2.60 -15.61 22.50
C ASP A 120 -2.94 -15.21 21.07
N ILE A 121 -2.35 -14.12 20.56
CA ILE A 121 -2.68 -13.55 19.25
C ILE A 121 -1.60 -13.87 18.24
N GLN A 122 -1.98 -14.55 17.18
CA GLN A 122 -1.18 -14.68 15.97
C GLN A 122 -1.83 -13.88 14.85
N VAL A 123 -1.21 -12.76 14.47
CA VAL A 123 -1.60 -11.99 13.29
C VAL A 123 -0.72 -12.39 12.13
N SER A 124 -1.33 -12.69 10.99
CA SER A 124 -0.61 -12.88 9.74
C SER A 124 -1.37 -12.26 8.56
N MET A 125 -0.65 -12.06 7.48
CA MET A 125 -1.19 -11.53 6.24
C MET A 125 -0.97 -12.51 5.12
N ALA A 126 -1.97 -12.61 4.24
CA ALA A 126 -1.86 -13.31 2.97
C ALA A 126 -2.32 -12.36 1.86
N TYR A 127 -1.98 -12.67 0.63
CA TYR A 127 -2.44 -11.94 -0.54
C TYR A 127 -3.19 -12.91 -1.43
N GLY A 128 -4.42 -12.53 -1.80
CA GLY A 128 -5.25 -13.31 -2.72
C GLY A 128 -4.71 -13.23 -4.16
N GLU A 129 -5.28 -14.02 -5.05
CA GLU A 129 -5.00 -13.95 -6.49
C GLU A 129 -5.33 -12.58 -7.10
N ASP A 130 -6.21 -11.83 -6.45
CA ASP A 130 -6.58 -10.45 -6.74
C ASP A 130 -5.54 -9.41 -6.27
N GLY A 131 -4.42 -9.86 -5.67
CA GLY A 131 -3.38 -9.01 -5.07
C GLY A 131 -3.82 -8.25 -3.82
N LEU A 132 -5.02 -8.56 -3.27
CA LEU A 132 -5.54 -7.88 -2.08
C LEU A 132 -5.05 -8.54 -0.80
N GLN A 133 -4.71 -7.68 0.17
CA GLN A 133 -4.35 -8.11 1.51
C GLN A 133 -5.51 -8.80 2.20
N ARG A 134 -5.26 -9.99 2.71
CA ARG A 134 -6.12 -10.76 3.62
C ARG A 134 -5.53 -10.72 5.02
N MET A 135 -6.38 -10.52 6.01
CA MET A 135 -5.95 -10.52 7.42
C MET A 135 -6.35 -11.82 8.09
N LEU A 136 -5.38 -12.49 8.70
CA LEU A 136 -5.59 -13.74 9.41
C LEU A 136 -5.35 -13.53 10.90
N LEU A 137 -6.33 -13.94 11.72
CA LEU A 137 -6.26 -13.95 13.17
C LEU A 137 -6.30 -15.41 13.65
N ASN A 138 -5.21 -15.91 14.21
CA ASN A 138 -5.09 -17.31 14.64
C ASN A 138 -5.49 -18.30 13.54
N GLY A 139 -5.17 -17.98 12.28
CA GLY A 139 -5.50 -18.78 11.10
C GLY A 139 -6.89 -18.52 10.49
N GLU A 140 -7.77 -17.78 11.14
CA GLU A 140 -9.09 -17.39 10.61
C GLU A 140 -8.96 -16.15 9.71
N ASP A 141 -9.54 -16.19 8.51
CA ASP A 141 -9.67 -14.99 7.67
C ASP A 141 -10.71 -14.03 8.26
N VAL A 142 -10.24 -12.88 8.71
CA VAL A 142 -11.04 -11.83 9.35
C VAL A 142 -11.16 -10.56 8.51
N THR A 143 -10.76 -10.60 7.25
CA THR A 143 -10.63 -9.44 6.34
C THR A 143 -11.89 -8.58 6.30
N ASP A 144 -13.05 -9.19 6.23
CA ASP A 144 -14.33 -8.46 6.16
C ASP A 144 -14.82 -8.03 7.55
N VAL A 145 -14.63 -8.90 8.56
CA VAL A 145 -15.11 -8.65 9.91
C VAL A 145 -14.42 -7.44 10.54
N ILE A 146 -13.13 -7.25 10.30
CA ILE A 146 -12.36 -6.13 10.85
C ILE A 146 -12.78 -4.76 10.27
N ARG A 147 -13.61 -4.71 9.23
CA ARG A 147 -14.10 -3.46 8.61
C ARG A 147 -15.37 -2.92 9.25
N ARG A 148 -15.94 -3.62 10.24
CA ARG A 148 -17.12 -3.17 10.97
C ARG A 148 -16.82 -1.91 11.80
N PRO A 149 -17.79 -0.98 11.96
CA PRO A 149 -17.57 0.29 12.67
C PRO A 149 -17.09 0.12 14.11
N GLU A 150 -17.62 -0.88 14.83
CA GLU A 150 -17.23 -1.21 16.20
C GLU A 150 -15.73 -1.55 16.30
N ILE A 151 -15.21 -2.33 15.34
CA ILE A 151 -13.80 -2.72 15.30
C ILE A 151 -12.88 -1.53 14.99
N SER A 152 -13.39 -0.54 14.24
CA SER A 152 -12.63 0.68 13.98
C SER A 152 -12.39 1.51 15.26
N ARG A 153 -13.31 1.46 16.23
CA ARG A 153 -13.12 2.08 17.55
C ARG A 153 -12.07 1.33 18.36
N TRP A 154 -12.15 0.02 18.39
CA TRP A 154 -11.14 -0.84 19.01
C TRP A 154 -9.74 -0.62 18.45
N ALA A 155 -9.62 -0.46 17.14
CA ALA A 155 -8.34 -0.17 16.51
C ALA A 155 -7.71 1.13 17.04
N SER A 156 -8.50 2.16 17.30
CA SER A 156 -8.01 3.40 17.91
C SER A 156 -7.50 3.19 19.34
N VAL A 157 -8.21 2.37 20.14
CA VAL A 157 -7.76 2.03 21.50
C VAL A 157 -6.45 1.26 21.47
N VAL A 158 -6.39 0.13 20.76
CA VAL A 158 -5.21 -0.75 20.75
C VAL A 158 -4.00 -0.10 20.11
N SER A 159 -4.18 0.80 19.13
CA SER A 159 -3.07 1.50 18.47
C SER A 159 -2.39 2.57 19.35
N ALA A 160 -3.02 2.95 20.46
CA ALA A 160 -2.42 3.86 21.44
C ALA A 160 -1.54 3.12 22.47
N ILE A 161 -1.64 1.79 22.57
CA ILE A 161 -0.92 0.95 23.53
C ILE A 161 0.50 0.65 23.02
N PRO A 162 1.57 1.07 23.75
CA PRO A 162 2.94 0.88 23.31
C PRO A 162 3.31 -0.59 23.06
N GLU A 163 2.83 -1.52 23.91
CA GLU A 163 3.11 -2.96 23.82
C GLU A 163 2.46 -3.58 22.56
N VAL A 164 1.25 -3.16 22.19
CA VAL A 164 0.60 -3.58 20.95
C VAL A 164 1.40 -3.10 19.74
N ARG A 165 1.90 -1.87 19.78
CA ARG A 165 2.73 -1.32 18.73
C ARG A 165 4.05 -2.06 18.58
N ALA A 166 4.73 -2.34 19.70
CA ALA A 166 5.97 -3.11 19.71
C ALA A 166 5.74 -4.53 19.16
N PHE A 167 4.64 -5.17 19.55
CA PHE A 167 4.26 -6.49 19.05
C PHE A 167 4.09 -6.55 17.53
N LEU A 168 3.54 -5.49 16.92
CA LEU A 168 3.27 -5.44 15.47
C LEU A 168 4.43 -4.85 14.65
N LEU A 169 5.37 -4.13 15.26
CA LEU A 169 6.37 -3.33 14.56
C LEU A 169 7.29 -4.18 13.69
N GLU A 170 7.77 -5.32 14.23
CA GLU A 170 8.73 -6.15 13.51
C GLU A 170 8.10 -6.82 12.29
N MET A 171 6.86 -7.26 12.38
CA MET A 171 6.12 -7.81 11.24
C MET A 171 5.99 -6.79 10.09
N GLN A 172 5.68 -5.53 10.42
CA GLN A 172 5.56 -4.47 9.42
C GLN A 172 6.92 -4.17 8.75
N ARG A 173 7.99 -4.13 9.53
CA ARG A 173 9.35 -3.90 9.02
C ARG A 173 9.85 -5.05 8.16
N GLU A 174 9.52 -6.28 8.53
CA GLU A 174 9.93 -7.46 7.76
C GLU A 174 9.32 -7.47 6.36
N LEU A 175 8.08 -7.03 6.20
CA LEU A 175 7.45 -6.85 4.89
C LEU A 175 8.23 -5.87 4.01
N ALA A 176 8.65 -4.73 4.57
CA ALA A 176 9.42 -3.74 3.82
C ALA A 176 10.87 -4.19 3.54
N ARG A 177 11.44 -5.07 4.38
CA ARG A 177 12.77 -5.69 4.11
C ARG A 177 12.70 -6.74 3.00
N SER A 178 11.61 -7.46 2.93
CA SER A 178 11.46 -8.58 1.98
C SER A 178 10.85 -8.15 0.63
N HIS A 179 10.11 -7.04 0.57
CA HIS A 179 9.41 -6.57 -0.63
C HIS A 179 9.52 -5.06 -0.80
N SER A 180 9.37 -4.56 -2.03
CA SER A 180 8.99 -3.17 -2.25
C SER A 180 7.54 -2.99 -1.84
N VAL A 181 7.23 -1.93 -1.07
CA VAL A 181 5.90 -1.76 -0.44
C VAL A 181 5.37 -0.34 -0.56
N VAL A 182 4.05 -0.21 -0.65
CA VAL A 182 3.32 1.00 -0.24
C VAL A 182 2.61 0.68 1.07
N MET A 183 2.96 1.36 2.13
CA MET A 183 2.38 1.16 3.46
C MET A 183 1.66 2.42 3.91
N ASP A 184 0.38 2.32 4.28
CA ASP A 184 -0.38 3.46 4.78
C ASP A 184 -0.74 3.34 6.26
N GLY A 185 -0.69 4.49 6.95
CA GLY A 185 -0.95 4.54 8.38
C GLY A 185 -1.03 5.96 8.96
N ARG A 186 -0.41 6.14 10.15
CA ARG A 186 -0.35 7.40 10.91
C ARG A 186 1.07 7.83 11.26
N ASP A 187 1.97 6.87 11.28
CA ASP A 187 3.34 7.00 11.76
C ASP A 187 4.32 6.10 10.99
N ILE A 188 3.96 5.81 9.75
CA ILE A 188 4.79 4.93 8.92
C ILE A 188 6.14 5.58 8.65
N GLY A 189 6.15 6.82 8.16
CA GLY A 189 7.36 7.56 7.84
C GLY A 189 8.13 8.09 9.06
N THR A 190 7.50 8.11 10.25
CA THR A 190 8.14 8.63 11.48
C THR A 190 8.64 7.54 12.41
N VAL A 191 7.98 6.36 12.45
CA VAL A 191 8.27 5.28 13.43
C VAL A 191 8.46 3.94 12.77
N VAL A 192 7.56 3.50 11.89
CA VAL A 192 7.59 2.15 11.33
C VAL A 192 8.73 2.02 10.33
N LEU A 193 8.78 2.90 9.33
CA LEU A 193 9.77 2.95 8.24
C LEU A 193 10.43 4.35 8.16
N PRO A 194 11.20 4.75 9.19
CA PRO A 194 11.81 6.09 9.20
C PRO A 194 12.86 6.28 8.11
N GLN A 195 13.28 5.21 7.45
CA GLN A 195 14.23 5.22 6.33
C GLN A 195 13.53 4.93 4.98
N ALA A 196 12.18 5.03 4.89
CA ALA A 196 11.48 4.86 3.62
C ALA A 196 12.00 5.86 2.57
N GLU A 197 12.23 5.39 1.34
CA GLU A 197 12.71 6.20 0.23
C GLU A 197 11.74 7.30 -0.14
N VAL A 198 10.45 7.03 0.02
CA VAL A 198 9.38 8.00 -0.25
C VAL A 198 8.49 8.11 0.98
N LYS A 199 8.32 9.34 1.48
CA LYS A 199 7.37 9.64 2.55
C LYS A 199 6.40 10.70 2.08
N ILE A 200 5.11 10.41 2.24
CA ILE A 200 4.03 11.30 1.83
C ILE A 200 3.08 11.50 3.01
N PHE A 201 2.81 12.74 3.32
CA PHE A 201 1.75 13.11 4.26
C PHE A 201 0.52 13.51 3.44
N LEU A 202 -0.46 12.60 3.37
CA LEU A 202 -1.66 12.76 2.57
C LEU A 202 -2.80 13.30 3.44
N THR A 203 -3.32 14.47 3.07
CA THR A 203 -4.36 15.16 3.82
C THR A 203 -5.52 15.60 2.94
N ALA A 204 -6.60 16.02 3.57
CA ALA A 204 -7.69 16.81 3.04
C ALA A 204 -8.36 17.53 4.20
N SER A 205 -9.08 18.65 3.95
CA SER A 205 -9.79 19.37 5.00
C SER A 205 -10.81 18.47 5.73
N PRO A 206 -11.06 18.70 7.02
CA PRO A 206 -12.03 17.91 7.79
C PRO A 206 -13.41 17.84 7.11
N GLU A 207 -13.85 18.94 6.49
CA GLU A 207 -15.14 19.06 5.81
C GLU A 207 -15.22 18.14 4.59
N ILE A 208 -14.17 18.12 3.76
CA ILE A 208 -14.07 17.25 2.58
C ILE A 208 -14.02 15.78 3.01
N ARG A 209 -13.28 15.46 4.07
CA ARG A 209 -13.24 14.11 4.62
C ARG A 209 -14.59 13.65 5.17
N ALA A 210 -15.34 14.58 5.83
CA ALA A 210 -16.69 14.30 6.29
C ALA A 210 -17.65 14.05 5.13
N GLN A 211 -17.58 14.82 4.05
CA GLN A 211 -18.39 14.60 2.84
C GLN A 211 -18.06 13.25 2.18
N ARG A 212 -16.78 12.89 2.04
CA ARG A 212 -16.36 11.59 1.52
C ARG A 212 -16.91 10.45 2.38
N ARG A 213 -16.80 10.58 3.70
CA ARG A 213 -17.29 9.58 4.65
C ARG A 213 -18.80 9.43 4.64
N MET A 214 -19.55 10.52 4.48
CA MET A 214 -21.01 10.45 4.32
C MET A 214 -21.41 9.63 3.10
N LYS A 215 -20.78 9.86 1.94
CA LYS A 215 -21.05 9.07 0.73
C LYS A 215 -20.80 7.58 0.94
N GLU A 216 -19.72 7.24 1.65
CA GLU A 216 -19.45 5.84 1.99
C GLU A 216 -20.52 5.23 2.90
N LEU A 217 -20.98 5.98 3.91
CA LEU A 217 -22.04 5.54 4.83
C LEU A 217 -23.38 5.37 4.14
N GLU A 218 -23.74 6.27 3.21
CA GLU A 218 -24.93 6.17 2.38
C GLU A 218 -24.89 4.91 1.50
N GLN A 219 -23.76 4.65 0.83
CA GLN A 219 -23.56 3.46 0.00
C GLN A 219 -23.67 2.14 0.81
N ARG A 220 -23.30 2.19 2.10
CA ARG A 220 -23.41 1.05 3.02
C ARG A 220 -24.77 0.91 3.68
N GLY A 221 -25.71 1.80 3.38
CA GLY A 221 -27.05 1.80 3.99
C GLY A 221 -27.09 2.21 5.46
N THR A 222 -26.07 2.91 5.95
CA THR A 222 -25.94 3.39 7.33
C THR A 222 -25.69 4.89 7.39
N PRO A 223 -26.59 5.73 6.83
CA PRO A 223 -26.39 7.18 6.76
C PRO A 223 -26.31 7.79 8.17
N GLN A 224 -25.47 8.81 8.33
CA GLN A 224 -25.31 9.59 9.56
C GLN A 224 -25.39 11.10 9.25
N PRO A 225 -25.82 11.94 10.21
CA PRO A 225 -25.83 13.37 10.03
C PRO A 225 -24.40 13.94 9.83
N TYR A 226 -24.27 14.93 8.94
CA TYR A 226 -22.98 15.57 8.64
C TYR A 226 -22.22 16.05 9.89
N ASN A 227 -22.92 16.75 10.80
CA ASN A 227 -22.30 17.27 12.00
C ASN A 227 -21.73 16.17 12.91
N GLN A 228 -22.38 15.01 12.96
CA GLN A 228 -21.87 13.87 13.71
C GLN A 228 -20.61 13.32 13.05
N VAL A 229 -20.64 13.10 11.74
CA VAL A 229 -19.48 12.59 10.97
C VAL A 229 -18.29 13.54 11.09
N LEU A 230 -18.52 14.87 10.99
CA LEU A 230 -17.46 15.86 11.14
C LEU A 230 -16.88 15.88 12.56
N SER A 231 -17.75 15.81 13.57
CA SER A 231 -17.33 15.74 14.98
C SER A 231 -16.47 14.51 15.24
N ASP A 232 -16.88 13.34 14.76
CA ASP A 232 -16.14 12.09 14.90
C ASP A 232 -14.75 12.16 14.23
N ILE A 233 -14.67 12.81 13.07
CA ILE A 233 -13.40 13.04 12.36
C ILE A 233 -12.48 13.94 13.17
N LEU A 234 -12.98 15.08 13.64
CA LEU A 234 -12.18 16.03 14.43
C LEU A 234 -11.69 15.40 15.75
N GLN A 235 -12.55 14.67 16.44
CA GLN A 235 -12.18 13.96 17.66
C GLN A 235 -11.08 12.91 17.40
N ARG A 236 -11.20 12.18 16.31
CA ARG A 236 -10.21 11.17 15.93
C ARG A 236 -8.87 11.79 15.54
N ASP A 237 -8.89 12.89 14.77
CA ASP A 237 -7.67 13.62 14.40
C ASP A 237 -6.95 14.16 15.63
N TRP A 238 -7.73 14.70 16.58
CA TRP A 238 -7.18 15.15 17.84
C TRP A 238 -6.53 14.00 18.60
N ALA A 239 -7.22 12.87 18.74
CA ALA A 239 -6.69 11.68 19.42
C ALA A 239 -5.43 11.12 18.72
N ASP A 240 -5.46 10.99 17.38
CA ASP A 240 -4.30 10.49 16.60
C ASP A 240 -3.08 11.41 16.74
N SER A 241 -3.26 12.76 16.81
CA SER A 241 -2.17 13.73 16.89
C SER A 241 -1.66 14.00 18.31
N HIS A 242 -2.45 13.71 19.35
CA HIS A 242 -2.09 13.97 20.76
C HIS A 242 -1.79 12.70 21.57
N ARG A 243 -1.81 11.52 20.96
CA ARG A 243 -1.42 10.32 21.67
C ARG A 243 0.08 10.39 22.05
N GLU A 244 0.44 9.87 23.22
CA GLU A 244 1.82 9.90 23.72
C GLU A 244 2.78 9.10 22.85
N THR A 245 2.30 7.93 22.35
CA THR A 245 3.12 7.04 21.55
C THR A 245 2.83 7.20 20.07
N ALA A 246 3.87 7.52 19.29
CA ALA A 246 3.81 7.64 17.83
C ALA A 246 2.66 8.52 17.31
N PRO A 247 2.57 9.82 17.74
CA PRO A 247 1.50 10.69 17.29
C PRO A 247 1.51 10.88 15.78
N LEU A 248 0.33 11.11 15.21
CA LEU A 248 0.19 11.49 13.82
C LEU A 248 0.87 12.85 13.60
N ARG A 249 1.97 12.83 12.87
CA ARG A 249 2.71 14.04 12.45
C ARG A 249 3.36 13.79 11.10
N GLN A 250 3.52 14.85 10.33
CA GLN A 250 4.29 14.81 9.11
C GLN A 250 5.78 14.56 9.45
N ALA A 251 6.43 13.61 8.80
CA ALA A 251 7.88 13.46 8.89
C ALA A 251 8.57 14.65 8.21
N GLU A 252 9.75 15.04 8.70
CA GLU A 252 10.47 16.25 8.23
C GLU A 252 10.78 16.20 6.73
N ASP A 253 11.04 14.99 6.21
CA ASP A 253 11.35 14.70 4.80
C ASP A 253 10.12 14.25 3.98
N ALA A 254 8.92 14.28 4.58
CA ALA A 254 7.71 13.86 3.88
C ALA A 254 7.16 14.99 2.98
N LEU A 255 6.79 14.61 1.76
CA LEU A 255 6.05 15.46 0.83
C LEU A 255 4.59 15.59 1.28
N LEU A 256 4.08 16.81 1.28
CA LEU A 256 2.67 17.06 1.57
C LEU A 256 1.82 16.89 0.30
N LEU A 257 0.78 16.07 0.38
CA LEU A 257 -0.25 15.92 -0.66
C LEU A 257 -1.62 16.29 -0.08
N ASP A 258 -2.08 17.51 -0.35
CA ASP A 258 -3.44 17.94 0.00
C ASP A 258 -4.40 17.63 -1.15
N THR A 259 -5.36 16.74 -0.89
CA THR A 259 -6.36 16.29 -1.85
C THR A 259 -7.71 16.97 -1.69
N SER A 260 -7.79 18.10 -0.96
CA SER A 260 -9.05 18.80 -0.68
C SER A 260 -9.80 19.24 -1.94
N HIS A 261 -9.07 19.61 -2.97
CA HIS A 261 -9.61 20.12 -4.23
C HIS A 261 -9.37 19.17 -5.42
N LEU A 262 -8.91 17.96 -5.16
CA LEU A 262 -8.60 16.96 -6.18
C LEU A 262 -9.68 15.87 -6.19
N ASP A 263 -10.04 15.43 -7.37
CA ASP A 263 -10.78 14.18 -7.54
C ASP A 263 -9.86 12.95 -7.34
N PHE A 264 -10.41 11.75 -7.52
CA PHE A 264 -9.65 10.53 -7.32
C PHE A 264 -8.51 10.38 -8.33
N ASP A 265 -8.75 10.65 -9.61
CA ASP A 265 -7.74 10.47 -10.67
C ASP A 265 -6.63 11.49 -10.55
N GLN A 266 -6.95 12.76 -10.31
CA GLN A 266 -5.98 13.81 -10.03
C GLN A 266 -5.12 13.50 -8.79
N SER A 267 -5.76 13.01 -7.71
CA SER A 267 -5.04 12.62 -6.49
C SER A 267 -4.10 11.44 -6.73
N ARG A 268 -4.53 10.45 -7.52
CA ARG A 268 -3.73 9.29 -7.90
C ARG A 268 -2.53 9.70 -8.76
N GLU A 269 -2.75 10.53 -9.78
CA GLU A 269 -1.68 11.03 -10.65
C GLU A 269 -0.65 11.84 -9.85
N ALA A 270 -1.09 12.73 -8.98
CA ALA A 270 -0.20 13.51 -8.13
C ALA A 270 0.63 12.62 -7.20
N LEU A 271 -0.01 11.63 -6.56
CA LEU A 271 0.67 10.65 -5.71
C LEU A 271 1.74 9.87 -6.48
N LEU A 272 1.39 9.34 -7.65
CA LEU A 272 2.31 8.57 -8.49
C LEU A 272 3.47 9.41 -9.02
N HIS A 273 3.20 10.65 -9.39
CA HIS A 273 4.25 11.59 -9.82
C HIS A 273 5.28 11.82 -8.70
N MET A 274 4.81 12.11 -7.47
CA MET A 274 5.69 12.28 -6.30
C MET A 274 6.51 11.02 -6.00
N ILE A 275 5.90 9.84 -6.13
CA ILE A 275 6.61 8.57 -5.92
C ILE A 275 7.68 8.37 -7.00
N LYS A 276 7.30 8.47 -8.27
CA LYS A 276 8.19 8.23 -9.42
C LYS A 276 9.38 9.19 -9.42
N GLU A 277 9.15 10.47 -9.15
CA GLU A 277 10.21 11.47 -9.04
C GLU A 277 11.24 11.11 -7.96
N ARG A 278 10.78 10.64 -6.79
CA ARG A 278 11.66 10.29 -5.67
C ARG A 278 12.46 9.01 -5.89
N ILE A 279 11.89 8.02 -6.57
CA ILE A 279 12.60 6.76 -6.87
C ILE A 279 13.39 6.82 -8.19
N GLY A 280 13.26 7.93 -8.96
CA GLY A 280 14.01 8.14 -10.20
C GLY A 280 13.42 7.39 -11.40
N TRP A 281 12.09 7.34 -11.50
CA TRP A 281 11.34 6.71 -12.61
C TRP A 281 10.78 7.75 -13.58
#